data_e965cdb9aa5936a44f446e4a6a80ffee
#
_entry.id   e965cdb9aa5936a44f446e4a6a80ffee
#
_cell.length_a   1.000
_cell.length_b   1.000
_cell.length_c   1.000
_cell.angle_alpha   90.00
_cell.angle_beta   90.00
_cell.angle_gamma   90.00
#
_symmetry.space_group_name_H-M   'P 1'
#
loop_
_entity.id
_entity.type
_entity.pdbx_description
1 polymer ?
#
loop_
_entity_poly.entity_id
_entity_poly.type
_entity_poly.pdbx_seq_one_letter_code
_entity_poly.pdbx_strand_id
1 'polypeptide(L)' 'MKSENRDTEKAYPLPEFIAKLRRLADSLEMGSRFEIEIAGERISVPVRATYTVEHERGADEEEIEFQIKW' A
#
# COMPACT_ATOMS: atom_id res chain seq x y z
N MET A 1 -13.38 -21.08 -3.44
CA MET A 1 -12.94 -20.58 -3.44
C MET A 1 -12.45 -19.84 -3.45
N LYS A 2 -12.16 -19.76 -3.66
CA LYS A 2 -11.79 -18.93 -3.59
C LYS A 2 -11.37 -18.15 -3.83
N SER A 3 -11.10 -18.07 -3.87
CA SER A 3 -10.75 -17.24 -4.09
C SER A 3 -10.37 -16.47 -4.49
N GLU A 4 -10.47 -16.35 -4.07
CA GLU A 4 -10.37 -15.46 -4.74
C GLU A 4 -9.52 -14.39 -4.40
N ASN A 5 -8.36 -14.57 -4.04
CA ASN A 5 -7.36 -13.58 -3.86
C ASN A 5 -7.04 -12.97 -5.17
N ARG A 6 -7.18 -11.67 -5.27
CA ARG A 6 -6.80 -10.96 -6.45
C ARG A 6 -5.81 -9.91 -6.06
N ASP A 7 -4.55 -10.16 -6.30
CA ASP A 7 -3.48 -9.21 -6.02
C ASP A 7 -3.38 -8.24 -7.18
N THR A 8 -3.39 -6.96 -6.87
CA THR A 8 -3.27 -5.92 -7.86
C THR A 8 -2.00 -5.14 -7.60
N GLU A 9 -1.18 -5.02 -8.62
CA GLU A 9 0.10 -4.36 -8.48
C GLU A 9 0.35 -3.49 -9.70
N LYS A 10 0.94 -2.33 -9.48
CA LYS A 10 1.27 -1.43 -10.57
C LYS A 10 2.55 -0.70 -10.25
N ALA A 11 3.44 -0.64 -11.24
CA ALA A 11 4.66 0.15 -11.10
C ALA A 11 4.34 1.60 -11.42
N TYR A 12 4.89 2.51 -10.63
CA TYR A 12 4.68 3.95 -10.80
C TYR A 12 5.99 4.66 -10.98
N PRO A 13 6.02 5.75 -11.78
CA PRO A 13 7.18 6.61 -11.79
C PRO A 13 7.43 7.16 -10.39
N LEU A 14 8.69 7.42 -10.09
CA LEU A 14 9.07 7.83 -8.74
C LEU A 14 8.26 9.03 -8.21
N PRO A 15 8.01 10.09 -8.98
CA PRO A 15 7.23 11.20 -8.43
C PRO A 15 5.82 10.80 -7.99
N GLU A 16 5.18 9.89 -8.74
CA GLU A 16 3.85 9.42 -8.36
C GLU A 16 3.91 8.52 -7.12
N PHE A 17 4.94 7.71 -7.05
CA PHE A 17 5.15 6.86 -5.88
C PHE A 17 5.33 7.72 -4.62
N ILE A 18 6.15 8.76 -4.72
CA ILE A 18 6.37 9.68 -3.62
C ILE A 18 5.06 10.34 -3.20
N ALA A 19 4.27 10.80 -4.18
CA ALA A 19 3.01 11.45 -3.87
C ALA A 19 2.06 10.53 -3.11
N LYS A 20 2.01 9.26 -3.49
CA LYS A 20 1.17 8.29 -2.80
C LYS A 20 1.62 8.09 -1.36
N LEU A 21 2.94 8.01 -1.14
CA LEU A 21 3.47 7.87 0.21
C LEU A 21 3.15 9.07 1.08
N ARG A 22 3.26 10.27 0.52
CA ARG A 22 2.97 11.48 1.28
C ARG A 22 1.50 11.55 1.68
N ARG A 23 0.62 11.18 0.74
CA ARG A 23 -0.81 11.18 1.05
C ARG A 23 -1.15 10.19 2.15
N LEU A 24 -0.51 9.02 2.11
CA LEU A 24 -0.72 8.03 3.15
C LEU A 24 -0.28 8.57 4.51
N ALA A 25 0.93 9.12 4.57
CA ALA A 25 1.46 9.64 5.82
C ALA A 25 0.56 10.76 6.37
N ASP A 26 0.11 11.66 5.50
CA ASP A 26 -0.76 12.76 5.93
C ASP A 26 -2.08 12.24 6.48
N SER A 27 -2.68 11.25 5.81
CA SER A 27 -3.94 10.69 6.28
C SER A 27 -3.80 10.02 7.63
N LEU A 28 -2.71 9.29 7.82
CA LEU A 28 -2.45 8.63 9.09
C LEU A 28 -2.25 9.63 10.21
N GLU A 29 -1.54 10.70 9.94
CA GLU A 29 -1.32 11.74 10.94
C GLU A 29 -2.61 12.41 11.37
N MET A 30 -3.53 12.56 10.44
CA MET A 30 -4.81 13.18 10.73
C MET A 30 -5.81 12.22 11.37
N GLY A 31 -5.46 10.94 11.40
CA GLY A 31 -6.37 9.94 11.94
C GLY A 31 -7.56 9.68 11.05
N SER A 32 -7.42 9.96 9.75
CA SER A 32 -8.54 9.78 8.83
C SER A 32 -8.40 8.52 8.02
N ARG A 33 -9.54 8.12 7.44
CA ARG A 33 -9.57 7.03 6.50
C ARG A 33 -8.74 7.40 5.27
N PHE A 34 -7.96 6.45 4.79
CA PHE A 34 -7.11 6.67 3.62
C PHE A 34 -7.74 6.01 2.41
N GLU A 35 -7.75 6.72 1.29
CA GLU A 35 -8.22 6.16 0.03
C GLU A 35 -7.14 6.24 -1.01
N ILE A 36 -6.95 5.13 -1.73
CA ILE A 36 -5.90 5.04 -2.73
C ILE A 36 -6.45 4.33 -3.96
N GLU A 37 -5.95 4.72 -5.10
CA GLU A 37 -6.30 4.07 -6.34
C GLU A 37 -5.10 3.32 -6.86
N ILE A 38 -5.25 2.01 -7.10
CA ILE A 38 -4.17 1.18 -7.61
C ILE A 38 -4.69 0.49 -8.87
N ALA A 39 -4.02 0.75 -9.98
CA ALA A 39 -4.38 0.15 -11.27
C ALA A 39 -5.87 0.33 -11.58
N GLY A 40 -6.40 1.52 -11.31
CA GLY A 40 -7.78 1.84 -11.62
C GLY A 40 -8.79 1.40 -10.59
N GLU A 41 -8.36 0.76 -9.54
CA GLU A 41 -9.26 0.26 -8.51
C GLU A 41 -9.11 1.10 -7.25
N ARG A 42 -10.23 1.61 -6.73
CA ARG A 42 -10.20 2.43 -5.53
C ARG A 42 -10.31 1.56 -4.29
N ILE A 43 -9.40 1.77 -3.36
CA ILE A 43 -9.35 1.00 -2.13
C ILE A 43 -9.46 1.96 -0.95
N SER A 44 -10.34 1.63 -0.01
CA SER A 44 -10.56 2.44 1.17
C SER A 44 -9.97 1.73 2.37
N VAL A 45 -9.05 2.38 3.07
CA VAL A 45 -8.34 1.80 4.21
C VAL A 45 -8.93 2.37 5.49
N PRO A 46 -9.50 1.52 6.36
CA PRO A 46 -10.13 2.03 7.57
C PRO A 46 -9.10 2.48 8.60
N VAL A 47 -9.56 3.30 9.53
CA VAL A 47 -8.68 3.82 10.59
C VAL A 47 -8.13 2.70 11.46
N ARG A 48 -8.87 1.58 11.58
CA ARG A 48 -8.47 0.47 12.44
C ARG A 48 -7.39 -0.42 11.86
N ALA A 49 -6.87 -0.09 10.69
CA ALA A 49 -5.86 -0.92 10.04
C ALA A 49 -4.59 -1.01 10.88
N THR A 50 -3.81 -2.05 10.64
CA THR A 50 -2.52 -2.23 11.29
C THR A 50 -1.41 -2.07 10.28
N TYR A 51 -0.20 -1.74 10.75
CA TYR A 51 0.88 -1.31 9.88
C TYR A 51 2.17 -2.03 10.21
N THR A 52 2.82 -2.58 9.19
CA THR A 52 4.12 -3.24 9.34
C THR A 52 5.04 -2.87 8.20
N VAL A 53 6.33 -3.00 8.42
CA VAL A 53 7.33 -2.84 7.39
C VAL A 53 8.14 -4.12 7.34
N GLU A 54 8.32 -4.64 6.15
CA GLU A 54 8.99 -5.91 5.96
C GLU A 54 10.12 -5.79 4.97
N HIS A 55 11.20 -6.51 5.23
CA HIS A 55 12.34 -6.58 4.32
C HIS A 55 12.53 -8.03 3.92
N GLU A 56 12.55 -8.29 2.63
CA GLU A 56 12.75 -9.64 2.10
C GLU A 56 13.99 -9.68 1.24
N ARG A 57 14.78 -10.73 1.43
CA ARG A 57 15.96 -10.95 0.60
C ARG A 57 15.74 -12.16 -0.28
N GLY A 58 15.90 -11.97 -1.57
CA GLY A 58 15.83 -13.04 -2.54
C GLY A 58 17.18 -13.30 -3.15
N ALA A 59 17.24 -14.28 -4.05
CA ALA A 59 18.50 -14.60 -4.73
C ALA A 59 18.91 -13.50 -5.67
N ASP A 60 17.96 -12.91 -6.37
CA ASP A 60 18.25 -11.92 -7.41
C ASP A 60 17.74 -10.54 -7.09
N GLU A 61 16.95 -10.39 -6.02
CA GLU A 61 16.42 -9.06 -5.72
C GLU A 61 16.11 -8.95 -4.25
N GLU A 62 15.96 -7.72 -3.81
CA GLU A 62 15.59 -7.42 -2.44
C GLU A 62 14.36 -6.55 -2.46
N GLU A 63 13.54 -6.69 -1.42
CA GLU A 63 12.27 -5.98 -1.33
C GLU A 63 12.08 -5.36 0.02
N ILE A 64 11.49 -4.16 0.03
CA ILE A 64 10.94 -3.56 1.24
C ILE A 64 9.47 -3.37 1.00
N GLU A 65 8.65 -3.83 1.94
CA GLU A 65 7.20 -3.72 1.84
C GLU A 65 6.63 -2.95 3.00
N PHE A 66 5.79 -1.97 2.69
CA PHE A 66 5.00 -1.28 3.69
C PHE A 66 3.63 -1.90 3.63
N GLN A 67 3.23 -2.60 4.69
CA GLN A 67 1.99 -3.37 4.69
C GLN A 67 0.96 -2.72 5.57
N ILE A 68 -0.24 -2.61 5.04
CA ILE A 68 -1.39 -2.09 5.76
C ILE A 68 -2.45 -3.17 5.68
N LYS A 69 -2.90 -3.63 6.84
CA LYS A 69 -3.85 -4.75 6.87
C LYS A 69 -5.05 -4.41 7.72
N TRP A 70 -6.20 -4.85 7.26
CA TRP A 70 -7.43 -4.66 8.01
C TRP A 70 -8.41 -5.78 7.73
#